data_56fbb66b84b695f710f96ab010689dd1
#
_entry.id   56fbb66b84b695f710f96ab010689dd1
#
_cell.length_a   1.000
_cell.length_b   1.000
_cell.length_c   1.000
_cell.angle_alpha   90.00
_cell.angle_beta   90.00
_cell.angle_gamma   90.00
#
_symmetry.space_group_name_H-M   'P 1'
#
loop_
_entity.id
_entity.type
_entity.pdbx_description
1 polymer ?
#
loop_
_entity_poly.entity_id
_entity_poly.type
_entity_poly.pdbx_seq_one_letter_code
_entity_poly.pdbx_strand_id
1 'polypeptide(L)'
;MSETIWSLLPPVVTIILALATKEVYMSLAIGIFMGAFMFTGFSVLGAIDTMFKIMSDKVGGNVYILVFLVLLGIMVAAIQKSGASQAYGDYAARTIKGKKSALFVTMVLGVLIFIDDYFNCLTVGTVMRPVTDRFKITRAKLAYIIDATAAPVCIIAPVSSWAAAVTSSLPEGSEIDGFALFLSTIPLNLYAWLTVIFMLVLIWLGKDFSRMVAFEKKSGGTLVIPEEYADDASSAPVGNGRIIDLVLPLFVLICGCIFGMLYTGGILEGKGVADAFANCESARGLVIGSFIALVFTFVLYIPRKVLSFGTFCSCFGEGFKQMTSAIMILALAWTLSGVVGKEYLNIGGYVGNVVSDNASVAIMLPALFFLVAIGLAFATGTSWGTFGILIPIVLAVVNNDQNLMVMTVAAVLAGSVGGDHISPISDTTILASAGAQCHHIDHVSTQIPYVMVVASSCVVGYLVDGFTGNGLAGGVVALVMMLAIQLFFLKFRSNE
;
A
#
# COMPACT_ATOMS: atom_id res chain seq x y z
N MET A 1 4.34 -18.37 -29.83
CA MET A 1 3.52 -17.27 -29.24
C MET A 1 4.38 -16.35 -28.39
N SER A 2 5.57 -16.75 -28.06
CA SER A 2 6.57 -15.88 -27.42
C SER A 2 6.94 -14.72 -28.34
N GLU A 3 7.22 -13.53 -27.76
CA GLU A 3 7.60 -12.29 -28.48
C GLU A 3 6.61 -11.82 -29.56
N THR A 4 5.35 -12.14 -29.40
CA THR A 4 4.30 -11.70 -30.34
C THR A 4 3.19 -10.99 -29.58
N ILE A 5 2.26 -10.33 -30.29
CA ILE A 5 1.08 -9.70 -29.69
C ILE A 5 0.30 -10.66 -28.77
N TRP A 6 0.38 -11.97 -29.03
CA TRP A 6 -0.28 -12.98 -28.21
C TRP A 6 0.34 -13.11 -26.80
N SER A 7 1.60 -12.70 -26.60
CA SER A 7 2.20 -12.67 -25.28
C SER A 7 1.52 -11.70 -24.30
N LEU A 8 0.78 -10.71 -24.82
CA LEU A 8 -0.05 -9.79 -24.03
C LEU A 8 -1.36 -10.43 -23.53
N LEU A 9 -1.80 -11.55 -24.10
CA LEU A 9 -3.11 -12.12 -23.81
C LEU A 9 -3.30 -12.53 -22.34
N PRO A 10 -2.35 -13.20 -21.66
CA PRO A 10 -2.51 -13.57 -20.25
C PRO A 10 -2.74 -12.37 -19.32
N PRO A 11 -1.90 -11.32 -19.31
CA PRO A 11 -2.16 -10.17 -18.44
C PRO A 11 -3.41 -9.39 -18.85
N VAL A 12 -3.72 -9.26 -20.15
CA VAL A 12 -4.95 -8.59 -20.62
C VAL A 12 -6.19 -9.33 -20.17
N VAL A 13 -6.22 -10.65 -20.27
CA VAL A 13 -7.35 -11.46 -19.77
C VAL A 13 -7.44 -11.39 -18.25
N THR A 14 -6.33 -11.42 -17.52
CA THR A 14 -6.30 -11.21 -16.06
C THR A 14 -6.98 -9.87 -15.73
N ILE A 15 -6.59 -8.78 -16.39
CA ILE A 15 -7.15 -7.45 -16.16
C ILE A 15 -8.65 -7.42 -16.50
N ILE A 16 -9.05 -7.93 -17.67
CA ILE A 16 -10.47 -7.96 -18.09
C ILE A 16 -11.32 -8.77 -17.10
N LEU A 17 -10.84 -9.95 -16.68
CA LEU A 17 -11.55 -10.78 -15.72
C LEU A 17 -11.63 -10.09 -14.35
N ALA A 18 -10.56 -9.48 -13.87
CA ALA A 18 -10.55 -8.74 -12.62
C ALA A 18 -11.55 -7.57 -12.65
N LEU A 19 -11.60 -6.83 -13.76
CA LEU A 19 -12.57 -5.75 -13.97
C LEU A 19 -14.02 -6.24 -14.02
N ALA A 20 -14.25 -7.39 -14.66
CA ALA A 20 -15.59 -7.94 -14.85
C ALA A 20 -16.14 -8.65 -13.63
N THR A 21 -15.30 -9.43 -12.94
CA THR A 21 -15.70 -10.31 -11.82
C THR A 21 -15.46 -9.67 -10.45
N LYS A 22 -14.56 -8.69 -10.35
CA LYS A 22 -14.04 -8.09 -9.11
C LYS A 22 -13.32 -9.10 -8.21
N GLU A 23 -12.82 -10.20 -8.80
CA GLU A 23 -12.14 -11.29 -8.11
C GLU A 23 -10.69 -11.42 -8.59
N VAL A 24 -9.73 -11.00 -7.76
CA VAL A 24 -8.31 -10.95 -8.11
C VAL A 24 -7.70 -12.33 -8.21
N TYR A 25 -7.94 -13.19 -7.21
CA TYR A 25 -7.31 -14.52 -7.12
C TYR A 25 -7.63 -15.39 -8.33
N MET A 26 -8.92 -15.49 -8.68
CA MET A 26 -9.37 -16.27 -9.83
C MET A 26 -8.88 -15.68 -11.15
N SER A 27 -8.87 -14.36 -11.27
CA SER A 27 -8.38 -13.68 -12.47
C SER A 27 -6.90 -13.92 -12.70
N LEU A 28 -6.08 -13.82 -11.65
CA LEU A 28 -4.66 -14.16 -11.72
C LEU A 28 -4.45 -15.65 -12.07
N ALA A 29 -5.17 -16.55 -11.40
CA ALA A 29 -5.04 -17.99 -11.64
C ALA A 29 -5.39 -18.38 -13.09
N ILE A 30 -6.47 -17.79 -13.65
CA ILE A 30 -6.87 -18.00 -15.05
C ILE A 30 -5.81 -17.43 -16.01
N GLY A 31 -5.30 -16.22 -15.76
CA GLY A 31 -4.25 -15.62 -16.58
C GLY A 31 -2.96 -16.45 -16.57
N ILE A 32 -2.54 -16.92 -15.40
CA ILE A 32 -1.37 -17.81 -15.23
C ILE A 32 -1.57 -19.10 -16.02
N PHE A 33 -2.72 -19.76 -15.82
CA PHE A 33 -3.02 -21.01 -16.52
C PHE A 33 -3.04 -20.80 -18.04
N MET A 34 -3.68 -19.74 -18.51
CA MET A 34 -3.75 -19.42 -19.95
C MET A 34 -2.35 -19.17 -20.53
N GLY A 35 -1.50 -18.41 -19.85
CA GLY A 35 -0.14 -18.19 -20.31
C GLY A 35 0.69 -19.45 -20.37
N ALA A 36 0.62 -20.30 -19.34
CA ALA A 36 1.25 -21.62 -19.33
C ALA A 36 0.70 -22.54 -20.43
N PHE A 37 -0.63 -22.50 -20.69
CA PHE A 37 -1.30 -23.27 -21.75
C PHE A 37 -0.85 -22.85 -23.14
N MET A 38 -0.69 -21.56 -23.37
CA MET A 38 -0.13 -21.03 -24.62
C MET A 38 1.33 -21.41 -24.82
N PHE A 39 2.13 -21.38 -23.74
CA PHE A 39 3.55 -21.76 -23.79
C PHE A 39 3.75 -23.23 -24.11
N THR A 40 2.93 -24.11 -23.54
CA THR A 40 3.02 -25.57 -23.71
C THR A 40 2.34 -26.10 -24.99
N GLY A 41 1.98 -25.24 -25.92
CA GLY A 41 1.31 -25.65 -27.17
C GLY A 41 -0.08 -26.22 -26.95
N PHE A 42 -0.84 -25.66 -26.01
CA PHE A 42 -2.22 -26.03 -25.66
C PHE A 42 -2.36 -27.40 -24.98
N SER A 43 -1.31 -27.87 -24.30
CA SER A 43 -1.36 -29.06 -23.45
C SER A 43 -1.89 -28.72 -22.07
N VAL A 44 -3.03 -29.26 -21.65
CA VAL A 44 -3.63 -29.01 -20.34
C VAL A 44 -2.72 -29.51 -19.20
N LEU A 45 -2.22 -30.74 -19.29
CA LEU A 45 -1.31 -31.29 -18.28
C LEU A 45 0.02 -30.53 -18.24
N GLY A 46 0.57 -30.19 -19.42
CA GLY A 46 1.77 -29.37 -19.52
C GLY A 46 1.57 -27.98 -18.90
N ALA A 47 0.40 -27.37 -19.09
CA ALA A 47 0.07 -26.08 -18.49
C ALA A 47 0.04 -26.14 -16.96
N ILE A 48 -0.60 -27.16 -16.40
CA ILE A 48 -0.68 -27.37 -14.95
C ILE A 48 0.74 -27.58 -14.37
N ASP A 49 1.52 -28.45 -14.96
CA ASP A 49 2.91 -28.71 -14.51
C ASP A 49 3.77 -27.44 -14.58
N THR A 50 3.73 -26.73 -15.73
CA THR A 50 4.47 -25.49 -15.93
C THR A 50 4.05 -24.40 -14.95
N MET A 51 2.75 -24.22 -14.72
CA MET A 51 2.21 -23.22 -13.78
C MET A 51 2.74 -23.46 -12.37
N PHE A 52 2.66 -24.70 -11.85
CA PHE A 52 3.14 -25.00 -10.50
C PHE A 52 4.66 -24.99 -10.39
N LYS A 53 5.38 -25.36 -11.45
CA LYS A 53 6.83 -25.22 -11.51
C LYS A 53 7.24 -23.74 -11.38
N ILE A 54 6.65 -22.84 -12.19
CA ILE A 54 6.92 -21.41 -12.11
C ILE A 54 6.56 -20.87 -10.72
N MET A 55 5.39 -21.28 -10.16
CA MET A 55 4.98 -20.87 -8.83
C MET A 55 6.01 -21.30 -7.77
N SER A 56 6.46 -22.53 -7.81
CA SER A 56 7.47 -23.06 -6.88
C SER A 56 8.77 -22.27 -6.94
N ASP A 57 9.26 -22.02 -8.15
CA ASP A 57 10.52 -21.30 -8.36
C ASP A 57 10.40 -19.85 -7.88
N LYS A 58 9.31 -19.15 -8.26
CA LYS A 58 9.10 -17.73 -7.92
C LYS A 58 8.81 -17.50 -6.43
N VAL A 59 8.00 -18.35 -5.81
CA VAL A 59 7.74 -18.29 -4.36
C VAL A 59 9.01 -18.65 -3.59
N GLY A 60 9.77 -19.67 -4.04
CA GLY A 60 11.05 -20.03 -3.43
C GLY A 60 12.08 -18.91 -3.46
N GLY A 61 12.20 -18.20 -4.59
CA GLY A 61 13.09 -17.04 -4.74
C GLY A 61 12.71 -15.86 -3.81
N ASN A 62 11.43 -15.74 -3.46
CA ASN A 62 10.90 -14.64 -2.64
C ASN A 62 10.54 -15.04 -1.19
N VAL A 63 11.01 -16.18 -0.70
CA VAL A 63 10.63 -16.71 0.62
C VAL A 63 10.93 -15.74 1.77
N TYR A 64 12.02 -14.96 1.68
CA TYR A 64 12.34 -13.96 2.71
C TYR A 64 11.25 -12.90 2.88
N ILE A 65 10.60 -12.47 1.81
CA ILE A 65 9.49 -11.53 1.87
C ILE A 65 8.30 -12.15 2.62
N LEU A 66 7.97 -13.41 2.33
CA LEU A 66 6.88 -14.10 3.02
C LEU A 66 7.18 -14.24 4.52
N VAL A 67 8.41 -14.60 4.88
CA VAL A 67 8.85 -14.66 6.29
C VAL A 67 8.76 -13.29 6.95
N PHE A 68 9.21 -12.21 6.28
CA PHE A 68 9.10 -10.85 6.80
C PHE A 68 7.64 -10.46 7.10
N LEU A 69 6.73 -10.70 6.16
CA LEU A 69 5.30 -10.40 6.34
C LEU A 69 4.70 -11.15 7.53
N VAL A 70 5.04 -12.43 7.68
CA VAL A 70 4.57 -13.22 8.83
C VAL A 70 5.11 -12.67 10.15
N LEU A 71 6.41 -12.37 10.25
CA LEU A 71 7.02 -11.79 11.46
C LEU A 71 6.40 -10.42 11.80
N LEU A 72 6.17 -9.60 10.79
CA LEU A 72 5.50 -8.32 10.92
C LEU A 72 4.07 -8.49 11.45
N GLY A 73 3.28 -9.39 10.86
CA GLY A 73 1.93 -9.69 11.32
C GLY A 73 1.87 -10.17 12.76
N ILE A 74 2.82 -11.02 13.19
CA ILE A 74 2.93 -11.47 14.59
C ILE A 74 3.19 -10.29 15.52
N MET A 75 4.10 -9.40 15.16
CA MET A 75 4.43 -8.21 15.95
C MET A 75 3.22 -7.27 16.04
N VAL A 76 2.51 -7.05 14.93
CA VAL A 76 1.28 -6.26 14.86
C VAL A 76 0.22 -6.83 15.82
N ALA A 77 -0.05 -8.14 15.75
CA ALA A 77 -1.00 -8.81 16.63
C ALA A 77 -0.61 -8.67 18.12
N ALA A 78 0.70 -8.77 18.43
CA ALA A 78 1.19 -8.58 19.81
C ALA A 78 0.99 -7.13 20.30
N ILE A 79 1.26 -6.13 19.46
CA ILE A 79 1.04 -4.71 19.79
C ILE A 79 -0.46 -4.44 19.99
N GLN A 80 -1.33 -4.94 19.14
CA GLN A 80 -2.79 -4.79 19.27
C GLN A 80 -3.29 -5.36 20.60
N LYS A 81 -2.86 -6.59 20.96
CA LYS A 81 -3.26 -7.23 22.21
C LYS A 81 -2.68 -6.60 23.46
N SER A 82 -1.55 -5.90 23.36
CA SER A 82 -0.86 -5.28 24.50
C SER A 82 -1.69 -4.20 25.19
N GLY A 83 -2.63 -3.56 24.50
CA GLY A 83 -3.36 -2.38 24.98
C GLY A 83 -2.58 -1.07 24.90
N ALA A 84 -1.39 -1.09 24.30
CA ALA A 84 -0.55 0.10 24.17
C ALA A 84 -1.19 1.19 23.31
N SER A 85 -1.92 0.79 22.27
CA SER A 85 -2.70 1.68 21.40
C SER A 85 -3.80 2.39 22.18
N GLN A 86 -4.49 1.67 23.09
CA GLN A 86 -5.51 2.26 23.98
C GLN A 86 -4.90 3.30 24.91
N ALA A 87 -3.75 3.00 25.51
CA ALA A 87 -3.04 3.95 26.40
C ALA A 87 -2.65 5.25 25.68
N TYR A 88 -2.29 5.16 24.40
CA TYR A 88 -2.07 6.36 23.57
C TYR A 88 -3.37 7.14 23.36
N GLY A 89 -4.48 6.47 23.05
CA GLY A 89 -5.81 7.09 22.87
C GLY A 89 -6.25 7.82 24.13
N ASP A 90 -6.12 7.23 25.30
CA ASP A 90 -6.44 7.83 26.60
C ASP A 90 -5.61 9.08 26.89
N TYR A 91 -4.31 9.04 26.58
CA TYR A 91 -3.42 10.20 26.69
C TYR A 91 -3.85 11.32 25.71
N ALA A 92 -4.08 10.98 24.46
CA ALA A 92 -4.55 11.91 23.44
C ALA A 92 -5.88 12.56 23.82
N ALA A 93 -6.84 11.77 24.33
CA ALA A 93 -8.14 12.28 24.77
C ALA A 93 -8.05 13.31 25.90
N ARG A 94 -7.05 13.19 26.79
CA ARG A 94 -6.81 14.17 27.89
C ARG A 94 -6.11 15.43 27.42
N THR A 95 -5.23 15.32 26.42
CA THR A 95 -4.33 16.40 25.97
C THR A 95 -4.95 17.28 24.87
N ILE A 96 -5.78 16.69 24.02
CA ILE A 96 -6.39 17.37 22.87
C ILE A 96 -7.52 18.31 23.31
N LYS A 97 -7.53 19.54 22.79
CA LYS A 97 -8.47 20.61 23.17
C LYS A 97 -9.43 21.06 22.07
N GLY A 98 -9.38 20.49 20.89
CA GLY A 98 -10.24 20.96 19.80
C GLY A 98 -10.31 20.02 18.59
N LYS A 99 -11.33 20.24 17.72
CA LYS A 99 -11.61 19.42 16.53
C LYS A 99 -10.38 19.33 15.60
N LYS A 100 -9.74 20.48 15.29
CA LYS A 100 -8.56 20.50 14.41
C LYS A 100 -7.37 19.75 14.98
N SER A 101 -7.11 19.90 16.29
CA SER A 101 -6.02 19.17 16.94
C SER A 101 -6.31 17.67 17.01
N ALA A 102 -7.57 17.25 17.17
CA ALA A 102 -7.94 15.84 17.14
C ALA A 102 -7.66 15.24 15.76
N LEU A 103 -8.08 15.90 14.68
CA LEU A 103 -7.81 15.46 13.31
C LEU A 103 -6.29 15.44 13.01
N PHE A 104 -5.57 16.46 13.43
CA PHE A 104 -4.11 16.53 13.23
C PHE A 104 -3.37 15.40 13.99
N VAL A 105 -3.74 15.14 15.24
CA VAL A 105 -3.14 14.03 16.01
C VAL A 105 -3.51 12.67 15.42
N THR A 106 -4.72 12.52 14.89
CA THR A 106 -5.12 11.30 14.14
C THR A 106 -4.21 11.09 12.93
N MET A 107 -4.01 12.14 12.13
CA MET A 107 -3.11 12.11 10.99
C MET A 107 -1.67 11.78 11.40
N VAL A 108 -1.14 12.45 12.44
CA VAL A 108 0.24 12.18 12.94
C VAL A 108 0.38 10.73 13.40
N LEU A 109 -0.62 10.19 14.09
CA LEU A 109 -0.60 8.79 14.49
C LEU A 109 -0.59 7.87 13.27
N GLY A 110 -1.41 8.15 12.25
CA GLY A 110 -1.40 7.40 11.00
C GLY A 110 -0.04 7.45 10.29
N VAL A 111 0.58 8.63 10.23
CA VAL A 111 1.94 8.77 9.67
C VAL A 111 2.98 8.01 10.50
N LEU A 112 2.86 7.96 11.81
CA LEU A 112 3.79 7.21 12.68
C LEU A 112 3.65 5.69 12.53
N ILE A 113 2.47 5.20 12.15
CA ILE A 113 2.20 3.77 11.91
C ILE A 113 2.35 3.46 10.41
N PHE A 114 3.47 3.80 9.82
CA PHE A 114 3.75 3.68 8.38
C PHE A 114 4.22 2.28 7.94
N ILE A 115 4.35 1.34 8.85
CA ILE A 115 5.01 0.05 8.58
C ILE A 115 4.12 -0.88 7.77
N ASP A 116 2.81 -0.84 8.05
CA ASP A 116 1.81 -1.67 7.40
C ASP A 116 0.44 -0.95 7.40
N ASP A 117 -0.22 -0.95 6.26
CA ASP A 117 -1.49 -0.24 6.05
C ASP A 117 -2.67 -0.89 6.78
N TYR A 118 -2.74 -2.22 6.86
CA TYR A 118 -3.80 -2.92 7.60
C TYR A 118 -3.68 -2.63 9.11
N PHE A 119 -2.46 -2.68 9.62
CA PHE A 119 -2.19 -2.31 11.01
C PHE A 119 -2.52 -0.84 11.27
N ASN A 120 -2.19 0.05 10.35
CA ASN A 120 -2.54 1.46 10.42
C ASN A 120 -4.06 1.63 10.54
N CYS A 121 -4.83 1.09 9.59
CA CYS A 121 -6.29 1.22 9.55
C CYS A 121 -6.95 0.80 10.86
N LEU A 122 -6.63 -0.37 11.36
CA LEU A 122 -7.24 -0.91 12.58
C LEU A 122 -6.80 -0.17 13.83
N THR A 123 -5.49 0.15 13.94
CA THR A 123 -4.93 0.76 15.15
C THR A 123 -5.33 2.21 15.29
N VAL A 124 -5.14 3.03 14.23
CA VAL A 124 -5.52 4.45 14.27
C VAL A 124 -7.00 4.62 14.54
N GLY A 125 -7.84 3.80 13.89
CA GLY A 125 -9.26 3.80 14.12
C GLY A 125 -9.64 3.53 15.57
N THR A 126 -9.19 2.39 16.09
CA THR A 126 -9.49 1.97 17.46
C THR A 126 -9.03 2.99 18.50
N VAL A 127 -7.83 3.55 18.30
CA VAL A 127 -7.21 4.52 19.22
C VAL A 127 -7.89 5.87 19.20
N MET A 128 -8.25 6.36 18.00
CA MET A 128 -8.72 7.75 17.84
C MET A 128 -10.24 7.90 17.88
N ARG A 129 -11.01 6.81 17.77
CA ARG A 129 -12.48 6.87 17.91
C ARG A 129 -12.95 7.62 19.17
N PRO A 130 -12.51 7.26 20.39
CA PRO A 130 -12.97 7.97 21.61
C PRO A 130 -12.63 9.46 21.59
N VAL A 131 -11.48 9.81 20.99
CA VAL A 131 -11.04 11.20 20.86
C VAL A 131 -11.91 11.97 19.86
N THR A 132 -12.14 11.40 18.68
CA THR A 132 -12.93 12.04 17.62
C THR A 132 -14.40 12.18 18.01
N ASP A 133 -14.95 11.19 18.72
CA ASP A 133 -16.32 11.21 19.24
C ASP A 133 -16.54 12.36 20.23
N ARG A 134 -15.58 12.57 21.13
CA ARG A 134 -15.63 13.69 22.09
C ARG A 134 -15.75 15.05 21.39
N PHE A 135 -15.12 15.20 20.22
CA PHE A 135 -15.14 16.46 19.43
C PHE A 135 -16.22 16.46 18.34
N LYS A 136 -17.15 15.49 18.34
CA LYS A 136 -18.23 15.36 17.36
C LYS A 136 -17.71 15.34 15.92
N ILE A 137 -16.58 14.67 15.67
CA ILE A 137 -16.06 14.40 14.36
C ILE A 137 -16.79 13.16 13.82
N THR A 138 -17.33 13.24 12.61
CA THR A 138 -18.07 12.12 12.02
C THR A 138 -17.16 10.91 11.77
N ARG A 139 -17.72 9.72 11.86
CA ARG A 139 -17.00 8.47 11.62
C ARG A 139 -16.47 8.38 10.18
N ALA A 140 -17.21 8.94 9.20
CA ALA A 140 -16.76 9.03 7.82
C ALA A 140 -15.50 9.92 7.68
N LYS A 141 -15.44 11.04 8.44
CA LYS A 141 -14.23 11.88 8.45
C LYS A 141 -13.04 11.19 9.09
N LEU A 142 -13.27 10.45 10.17
CA LEU A 142 -12.24 9.63 10.79
C LEU A 142 -11.75 8.55 9.82
N ALA A 143 -12.66 7.81 9.18
CA ALA A 143 -12.34 6.77 8.20
C ALA A 143 -11.50 7.33 7.04
N TYR A 144 -11.85 8.51 6.51
CA TYR A 144 -11.05 9.18 5.48
C TYR A 144 -9.61 9.47 5.93
N ILE A 145 -9.40 9.97 7.17
CA ILE A 145 -8.04 10.25 7.64
C ILE A 145 -7.24 8.98 7.82
N ILE A 146 -7.88 7.92 8.32
CA ILE A 146 -7.25 6.61 8.47
C ILE A 146 -6.79 6.10 7.11
N ASP A 147 -7.69 6.02 6.15
CA ASP A 147 -7.43 5.50 4.81
C ASP A 147 -6.36 6.34 4.08
N ALA A 148 -6.47 7.67 4.13
CA ALA A 148 -5.51 8.60 3.55
C ALA A 148 -4.12 8.60 4.21
N THR A 149 -3.96 8.00 5.40
CA THR A 149 -2.67 7.82 6.08
C THR A 149 -2.18 6.37 6.09
N ALA A 150 -2.95 5.44 5.60
CA ALA A 150 -2.56 4.03 5.52
C ALA A 150 -1.68 3.77 4.27
N ALA A 151 -2.25 3.32 3.18
CA ALA A 151 -1.51 3.01 1.97
C ALA A 151 -0.66 4.18 1.43
N PRO A 152 -1.15 5.47 1.38
CA PRO A 152 -0.32 6.57 0.90
C PRO A 152 0.94 6.82 1.70
N VAL A 153 0.93 6.57 3.00
CA VAL A 153 2.11 6.76 3.85
C VAL A 153 3.03 5.55 3.79
N CYS A 154 2.47 4.33 3.79
CA CYS A 154 3.26 3.10 3.70
C CYS A 154 4.06 3.00 2.40
N ILE A 155 3.49 3.46 1.27
CA ILE A 155 4.15 3.37 -0.06
C ILE A 155 5.30 4.37 -0.23
N ILE A 156 5.40 5.40 0.59
CA ILE A 156 6.53 6.34 0.59
C ILE A 156 7.48 6.13 1.78
N ALA A 157 7.22 5.11 2.59
CA ALA A 157 8.06 4.76 3.73
C ALA A 157 9.11 3.72 3.31
N PRO A 158 10.42 3.99 3.51
CA PRO A 158 11.48 3.10 3.04
C PRO A 158 11.53 1.75 3.77
N VAL A 159 10.95 1.66 4.96
CA VAL A 159 10.85 0.42 5.74
C VAL A 159 9.39 0.12 6.01
N SER A 160 8.75 -0.61 5.10
CA SER A 160 7.33 -0.96 5.20
C SER A 160 7.05 -2.31 4.51
N SER A 161 5.87 -2.87 4.75
CA SER A 161 5.39 -4.03 3.99
C SER A 161 5.34 -3.74 2.48
N TRP A 162 5.07 -2.49 2.11
CA TRP A 162 5.03 -2.04 0.71
C TRP A 162 6.40 -1.98 0.05
N ALA A 163 7.43 -1.51 0.76
CA ALA A 163 8.81 -1.55 0.27
C ALA A 163 9.23 -2.98 -0.10
N ALA A 164 8.90 -3.94 0.75
CA ALA A 164 9.16 -5.35 0.52
C ALA A 164 8.37 -5.89 -0.69
N ALA A 165 7.07 -5.58 -0.77
CA ALA A 165 6.20 -6.05 -1.85
C ALA A 165 6.62 -5.50 -3.22
N VAL A 166 6.93 -4.20 -3.31
CA VAL A 166 7.40 -3.57 -4.56
C VAL A 166 8.74 -4.14 -4.99
N THR A 167 9.69 -4.26 -4.04
CA THR A 167 11.01 -4.84 -4.32
C THR A 167 10.89 -6.26 -4.89
N SER A 168 9.98 -7.07 -4.34
CA SER A 168 9.76 -8.44 -4.79
C SER A 168 8.95 -8.56 -6.09
N SER A 169 8.36 -7.49 -6.57
CA SER A 169 7.61 -7.48 -7.84
C SER A 169 8.51 -7.42 -9.08
N LEU A 170 9.83 -7.25 -8.89
CA LEU A 170 10.78 -7.28 -9.99
C LEU A 170 11.03 -8.72 -10.46
N PRO A 171 11.22 -8.93 -11.78
CA PRO A 171 11.62 -10.22 -12.31
C PRO A 171 12.97 -10.67 -11.75
N GLU A 172 13.11 -11.97 -11.44
CA GLU A 172 14.38 -12.56 -11.05
C GLU A 172 15.44 -12.40 -12.16
N GLY A 173 16.67 -12.10 -11.77
CA GLY A 173 17.75 -11.82 -12.71
C GLY A 173 17.69 -10.42 -13.34
N SER A 174 16.81 -9.56 -12.86
CA SER A 174 16.86 -8.13 -13.21
C SER A 174 18.21 -7.55 -12.76
N GLU A 175 18.86 -6.78 -13.62
CA GLU A 175 20.05 -6.00 -13.25
C GLU A 175 19.70 -4.81 -12.35
N ILE A 176 18.40 -4.55 -12.15
CA ILE A 176 17.87 -3.44 -11.37
C ILE A 176 17.69 -3.89 -9.93
N ASP A 177 18.31 -3.18 -8.99
CA ASP A 177 18.01 -3.33 -7.57
C ASP A 177 16.58 -2.83 -7.28
N GLY A 178 15.71 -3.74 -6.86
CA GLY A 178 14.30 -3.44 -6.58
C GLY A 178 14.11 -2.47 -5.42
N PHE A 179 14.97 -2.51 -4.41
CA PHE A 179 14.90 -1.57 -3.31
C PHE A 179 15.36 -0.17 -3.72
N ALA A 180 16.44 -0.06 -4.50
CA ALA A 180 16.88 1.22 -5.06
C ALA A 180 15.84 1.82 -6.02
N LEU A 181 15.20 0.98 -6.84
CA LEU A 181 14.07 1.41 -7.68
C LEU A 181 12.94 1.94 -6.82
N PHE A 182 12.52 1.20 -5.78
CA PHE A 182 11.47 1.65 -4.87
C PHE A 182 11.81 3.00 -4.23
N LEU A 183 13.01 3.16 -3.68
CA LEU A 183 13.44 4.44 -3.09
C LEU A 183 13.39 5.59 -4.12
N SER A 184 13.75 5.31 -5.38
CA SER A 184 13.71 6.30 -6.45
C SER A 184 12.29 6.71 -6.84
N THR A 185 11.28 5.85 -6.61
CA THR A 185 9.88 6.17 -6.87
C THR A 185 9.25 7.05 -5.80
N ILE A 186 9.79 7.08 -4.58
CA ILE A 186 9.20 7.82 -3.43
C ILE A 186 8.96 9.30 -3.76
N PRO A 187 9.94 10.09 -4.23
CA PRO A 187 9.71 11.50 -4.55
C PRO A 187 8.76 11.73 -5.73
N LEU A 188 8.55 10.71 -6.57
CA LEU A 188 7.74 10.76 -7.77
C LEU A 188 6.34 10.14 -7.58
N ASN A 189 6.02 9.64 -6.39
CA ASN A 189 4.69 9.12 -6.07
C ASN A 189 3.74 10.30 -5.79
N LEU A 190 3.22 10.88 -6.87
CA LEU A 190 2.42 12.10 -6.78
C LEU A 190 1.16 11.89 -5.92
N TYR A 191 0.46 10.77 -6.08
CA TYR A 191 -0.78 10.53 -5.34
C TYR A 191 -0.57 10.49 -3.83
N ALA A 192 0.46 9.83 -3.35
CA ALA A 192 0.76 9.72 -1.94
C ALA A 192 1.06 11.10 -1.31
N TRP A 193 1.97 11.85 -1.91
CA TRP A 193 2.32 13.19 -1.42
C TRP A 193 1.15 14.16 -1.48
N LEU A 194 0.43 14.18 -2.61
CA LEU A 194 -0.70 15.09 -2.78
C LEU A 194 -1.86 14.74 -1.83
N THR A 195 -2.12 13.47 -1.55
CA THR A 195 -3.15 13.04 -0.58
C THR A 195 -2.83 13.53 0.82
N VAL A 196 -1.57 13.40 1.27
CA VAL A 196 -1.14 13.89 2.58
C VAL A 196 -1.26 15.42 2.66
N ILE A 197 -0.82 16.15 1.63
CA ILE A 197 -0.93 17.61 1.58
C ILE A 197 -2.39 18.06 1.52
N PHE A 198 -3.22 17.40 0.72
CA PHE A 198 -4.64 17.68 0.59
C PHE A 198 -5.35 17.55 1.94
N MET A 199 -5.09 16.45 2.67
CA MET A 199 -5.63 16.22 4.00
C MET A 199 -5.16 17.27 5.01
N LEU A 200 -3.87 17.66 5.00
CA LEU A 200 -3.33 18.73 5.83
C LEU A 200 -4.07 20.05 5.61
N VAL A 201 -4.33 20.43 4.35
CA VAL A 201 -5.07 21.64 4.00
C VAL A 201 -6.50 21.60 4.53
N LEU A 202 -7.21 20.46 4.39
CA LEU A 202 -8.55 20.28 4.96
C LEU A 202 -8.56 20.47 6.49
N ILE A 203 -7.59 19.85 7.19
CA ILE A 203 -7.46 19.95 8.65
C ILE A 203 -7.15 21.40 9.06
N TRP A 204 -6.21 22.05 8.38
CA TRP A 204 -5.79 23.41 8.71
C TRP A 204 -6.90 24.42 8.51
N LEU A 205 -7.60 24.37 7.39
CA LEU A 205 -8.73 25.26 7.11
C LEU A 205 -9.95 24.88 7.97
N GLY A 206 -10.10 23.63 8.36
CA GLY A 206 -11.22 23.11 9.14
C GLY A 206 -12.54 23.14 8.38
N LYS A 207 -12.46 22.97 7.06
CA LYS A 207 -13.60 23.00 6.15
C LYS A 207 -13.55 21.76 5.26
N ASP A 208 -14.71 21.27 4.90
CA ASP A 208 -14.93 20.18 3.97
C ASP A 208 -15.77 20.65 2.76
N PHE A 209 -15.91 19.81 1.74
CA PHE A 209 -16.75 20.10 0.58
C PHE A 209 -17.44 18.85 0.05
N SER A 210 -18.39 19.06 -0.87
CA SER A 210 -19.10 17.99 -1.57
C SER A 210 -19.81 17.02 -0.61
N ARG A 211 -19.73 15.71 -0.88
CA ARG A 211 -20.45 14.67 -0.16
C ARG A 211 -20.10 14.59 1.34
N MET A 212 -18.89 14.94 1.73
CA MET A 212 -18.51 14.95 3.16
C MET A 212 -19.32 16.02 3.92
N VAL A 213 -19.47 17.24 3.38
CA VAL A 213 -20.31 18.28 3.98
C VAL A 213 -21.76 17.86 4.05
N ALA A 214 -22.30 17.28 2.98
CA ALA A 214 -23.67 16.80 2.97
C ALA A 214 -23.90 15.71 4.04
N PHE A 215 -22.93 14.81 4.20
CA PHE A 215 -22.95 13.77 5.23
C PHE A 215 -22.88 14.36 6.64
N GLU A 216 -21.97 15.29 6.90
CA GLU A 216 -21.82 15.97 8.20
C GLU A 216 -23.10 16.78 8.57
N LYS A 217 -23.72 17.46 7.60
CA LYS A 217 -25.01 18.17 7.82
C LYS A 217 -26.15 17.19 8.13
N LYS A 218 -26.24 16.07 7.38
CA LYS A 218 -27.28 15.06 7.58
C LYS A 218 -27.16 14.38 8.95
N SER A 219 -25.96 14.11 9.40
CA SER A 219 -25.72 13.50 10.73
C SER A 219 -25.98 14.47 11.87
N GLY A 220 -26.08 15.78 11.63
CA GLY A 220 -26.39 16.80 12.65
C GLY A 220 -25.41 16.80 13.84
N GLY A 221 -24.21 16.27 13.66
CA GLY A 221 -23.24 16.05 14.75
C GLY A 221 -23.60 14.88 15.66
N THR A 222 -24.59 14.07 15.28
CA THR A 222 -24.91 12.82 15.98
C THR A 222 -23.97 11.73 15.48
N LEU A 223 -23.37 11.01 16.42
CA LEU A 223 -22.56 9.83 16.09
C LEU A 223 -23.52 8.70 15.68
N VAL A 224 -23.59 8.43 14.39
CA VAL A 224 -24.32 7.27 13.88
C VAL A 224 -23.34 6.10 13.92
N ILE A 225 -23.50 5.20 14.89
CA ILE A 225 -22.79 3.92 14.93
C ILE A 225 -23.70 2.91 14.23
N PRO A 226 -23.24 2.28 13.14
CA PRO A 226 -24.00 1.23 12.47
C PRO A 226 -24.34 0.07 13.42
N GLU A 227 -25.50 -0.56 13.26
CA GLU A 227 -25.93 -1.69 14.09
C GLU A 227 -24.92 -2.85 14.09
N GLU A 228 -24.22 -3.05 12.98
CA GLU A 228 -23.15 -4.07 12.83
C GLU A 228 -21.98 -3.89 13.82
N TYR A 229 -21.79 -2.68 14.38
CA TYR A 229 -20.75 -2.37 15.36
C TYR A 229 -21.29 -2.10 16.76
N ALA A 230 -22.61 -2.18 16.98
CA ALA A 230 -23.24 -1.88 18.27
C ALA A 230 -22.82 -2.89 19.38
N ASP A 231 -22.54 -4.14 18.98
CA ASP A 231 -22.15 -5.22 19.89
C ASP A 231 -20.64 -5.48 19.96
N ASP A 232 -19.79 -4.66 19.29
CA ASP A 232 -18.34 -4.89 19.16
C ASP A 232 -17.56 -4.50 20.44
N ALA A 233 -18.09 -4.91 21.60
CA ALA A 233 -17.35 -4.90 22.88
C ALA A 233 -16.21 -5.94 22.92
N SER A 234 -16.04 -6.75 21.85
CA SER A 234 -15.15 -7.91 21.82
C SER A 234 -13.68 -7.60 21.54
N SER A 235 -13.32 -6.36 21.20
CA SER A 235 -11.95 -5.96 20.91
C SER A 235 -11.25 -5.26 22.08
N ALA A 236 -11.68 -5.50 23.33
CA ALA A 236 -10.98 -5.00 24.48
C ALA A 236 -9.54 -5.56 24.52
N PRO A 237 -8.52 -4.72 24.72
CA PRO A 237 -7.16 -5.20 24.83
C PRO A 237 -7.03 -6.14 26.04
N VAL A 238 -6.30 -7.23 25.86
CA VAL A 238 -6.06 -8.21 26.93
C VAL A 238 -5.01 -7.71 27.88
N GLY A 239 -4.07 -6.87 27.39
CA GLY A 239 -2.95 -6.36 28.14
C GLY A 239 -3.20 -4.95 28.71
N ASN A 240 -2.28 -4.52 29.56
CA ASN A 240 -2.23 -3.20 30.21
C ASN A 240 -1.01 -2.39 29.75
N GLY A 241 -0.68 -2.47 28.48
CA GLY A 241 0.45 -1.79 27.85
C GLY A 241 0.40 -0.28 28.03
N ARG A 242 1.56 0.35 27.97
CA ARG A 242 1.74 1.80 28.00
C ARG A 242 2.12 2.28 26.61
N ILE A 243 2.11 3.59 26.36
CA ILE A 243 2.51 4.21 25.08
C ILE A 243 3.90 3.72 24.62
N ILE A 244 4.82 3.51 25.56
CA ILE A 244 6.16 2.99 25.26
C ILE A 244 6.13 1.60 24.62
N ASP A 245 5.10 0.81 24.92
CA ASP A 245 4.91 -0.54 24.41
C ASP A 245 4.36 -0.56 22.95
N LEU A 246 3.93 0.59 22.44
CA LEU A 246 3.67 0.83 21.01
C LEU A 246 4.94 1.37 20.32
N VAL A 247 5.51 2.44 20.88
CA VAL A 247 6.56 3.21 20.20
C VAL A 247 7.89 2.45 20.14
N LEU A 248 8.26 1.76 21.23
CA LEU A 248 9.57 1.13 21.33
C LEU A 248 9.74 -0.10 20.41
N PRO A 249 8.76 -1.02 20.30
CA PRO A 249 8.82 -2.10 19.30
C PRO A 249 8.94 -1.60 17.86
N LEU A 250 8.17 -0.56 17.49
CA LEU A 250 8.23 0.04 16.16
C LEU A 250 9.59 0.70 15.89
N PHE A 251 10.13 1.41 16.87
CA PHE A 251 11.47 2.00 16.77
C PHE A 251 12.54 0.93 16.58
N VAL A 252 12.48 -0.15 17.38
CA VAL A 252 13.42 -1.28 17.25
C VAL A 252 13.27 -2.00 15.92
N LEU A 253 12.06 -2.10 15.39
CA LEU A 253 11.82 -2.65 14.04
C LEU A 253 12.55 -1.82 12.96
N ILE A 254 12.37 -0.49 12.98
CA ILE A 254 13.01 0.40 12.00
C ILE A 254 14.53 0.29 12.11
N CYS A 255 15.07 0.45 13.31
CA CYS A 255 16.52 0.34 13.56
C CYS A 255 17.06 -1.04 13.20
N GLY A 256 16.31 -2.10 13.52
CA GLY A 256 16.66 -3.48 13.20
C GLY A 256 16.67 -3.74 11.70
N CYS A 257 15.70 -3.24 10.95
CA CYS A 257 15.67 -3.38 9.49
C CYS A 257 16.82 -2.61 8.83
N ILE A 258 17.09 -1.37 9.26
CA ILE A 258 18.25 -0.59 8.79
C ILE A 258 19.56 -1.35 9.08
N PHE A 259 19.72 -1.85 10.32
CA PHE A 259 20.88 -2.67 10.67
C PHE A 259 20.98 -3.94 9.81
N GLY A 260 19.86 -4.65 9.61
CA GLY A 260 19.81 -5.85 8.78
C GLY A 260 20.22 -5.59 7.32
N MET A 261 19.79 -4.46 6.74
CA MET A 261 20.21 -4.04 5.40
C MET A 261 21.72 -3.72 5.36
N LEU A 262 22.21 -2.93 6.31
CA LEU A 262 23.65 -2.62 6.40
C LEU A 262 24.49 -3.88 6.61
N TYR A 263 24.01 -4.81 7.45
CA TYR A 263 24.67 -6.08 7.72
C TYR A 263 24.79 -6.93 6.46
N THR A 264 23.68 -7.12 5.73
CA THR A 264 23.67 -7.90 4.49
C THR A 264 24.49 -7.23 3.38
N GLY A 265 24.63 -5.91 3.41
CA GLY A 265 25.44 -5.13 2.47
C GLY A 265 26.93 -5.08 2.79
N GLY A 266 27.39 -5.68 3.91
CA GLY A 266 28.81 -5.81 4.24
C GLY A 266 29.41 -4.68 5.08
N ILE A 267 28.58 -3.98 5.91
CA ILE A 267 29.07 -2.95 6.82
C ILE A 267 30.12 -3.49 7.81
N LEU A 268 29.95 -4.74 8.27
CA LEU A 268 30.90 -5.40 9.18
C LEU A 268 32.19 -5.85 8.45
N GLU A 269 32.20 -5.87 7.12
CA GLU A 269 33.36 -6.14 6.28
C GLU A 269 34.17 -4.87 5.96
N GLY A 270 33.76 -3.72 6.53
CA GLY A 270 34.44 -2.43 6.37
C GLY A 270 33.94 -1.58 5.18
N LYS A 271 32.83 -1.94 4.54
CA LYS A 271 32.20 -1.09 3.51
C LYS A 271 31.62 0.18 4.12
N GLY A 272 31.61 1.26 3.36
CA GLY A 272 30.94 2.50 3.73
C GLY A 272 29.43 2.32 3.88
N VAL A 273 28.73 3.17 4.64
CA VAL A 273 27.29 3.09 4.84
C VAL A 273 26.54 3.15 3.50
N ALA A 274 26.91 4.05 2.60
CA ALA A 274 26.28 4.17 1.27
C ALA A 274 26.50 2.91 0.42
N ASP A 275 27.71 2.36 0.42
CA ASP A 275 28.04 1.15 -0.34
C ASP A 275 27.34 -0.08 0.25
N ALA A 276 27.21 -0.16 1.58
CA ALA A 276 26.48 -1.23 2.25
C ALA A 276 24.98 -1.18 1.91
N PHE A 277 24.36 0.00 1.86
CA PHE A 277 22.98 0.12 1.40
C PHE A 277 22.81 -0.23 -0.08
N ALA A 278 23.71 0.21 -0.95
CA ALA A 278 23.66 -0.09 -2.38
C ALA A 278 23.84 -1.58 -2.72
N ASN A 279 24.50 -2.34 -1.87
CA ASN A 279 24.77 -3.77 -2.07
C ASN A 279 24.00 -4.68 -1.08
N CYS A 280 22.96 -4.18 -0.42
CA CYS A 280 22.24 -4.98 0.57
C CYS A 280 21.29 -5.99 -0.07
N GLU A 281 21.15 -7.15 0.54
CA GLU A 281 20.04 -8.07 0.32
C GLU A 281 18.83 -7.61 1.14
N SER A 282 18.05 -6.65 0.60
CA SER A 282 16.99 -5.94 1.35
C SER A 282 15.99 -6.88 1.99
N ALA A 283 15.48 -7.89 1.27
CA ALA A 283 14.52 -8.86 1.78
C ALA A 283 15.06 -9.64 3.01
N ARG A 284 16.33 -10.07 2.96
CA ARG A 284 17.00 -10.73 4.07
C ARG A 284 17.23 -9.77 5.23
N GLY A 285 17.60 -8.52 4.94
CA GLY A 285 17.77 -7.46 5.94
C GLY A 285 16.46 -7.17 6.71
N LEU A 286 15.33 -7.14 6.00
CA LEU A 286 14.00 -6.97 6.61
C LEU A 286 13.64 -8.13 7.55
N VAL A 287 13.94 -9.39 7.17
CA VAL A 287 13.71 -10.55 8.05
C VAL A 287 14.54 -10.46 9.33
N ILE A 288 15.84 -10.12 9.22
CA ILE A 288 16.72 -9.96 10.38
C ILE A 288 16.15 -8.89 11.31
N GLY A 289 15.78 -7.72 10.78
CA GLY A 289 15.24 -6.61 11.55
C GLY A 289 13.92 -6.93 12.24
N SER A 290 12.99 -7.54 11.53
CA SER A 290 11.70 -7.94 12.09
C SER A 290 11.83 -9.03 13.16
N PHE A 291 12.75 -9.97 12.98
CA PHE A 291 13.03 -10.99 14.00
C PHE A 291 13.61 -10.36 15.26
N ILE A 292 14.59 -9.45 15.14
CA ILE A 292 15.15 -8.70 16.27
C ILE A 292 14.05 -7.94 17.01
N ALA A 293 13.17 -7.26 16.28
CA ALA A 293 12.06 -6.50 16.85
C ALA A 293 11.05 -7.40 17.55
N LEU A 294 10.74 -8.57 17.00
CA LEU A 294 9.84 -9.54 17.61
C LEU A 294 10.41 -10.11 18.92
N VAL A 295 11.70 -10.49 18.92
CA VAL A 295 12.41 -10.94 20.13
C VAL A 295 12.45 -9.83 21.18
N PHE A 296 12.76 -8.61 20.76
CA PHE A 296 12.74 -7.45 21.65
C PHE A 296 11.35 -7.23 22.25
N THR A 297 10.29 -7.30 21.45
CA THR A 297 8.91 -7.16 21.91
C THR A 297 8.54 -8.24 22.91
N PHE A 298 8.96 -9.49 22.68
CA PHE A 298 8.80 -10.58 23.62
C PHE A 298 9.47 -10.28 24.98
N VAL A 299 10.75 -9.89 24.93
CA VAL A 299 11.53 -9.55 26.15
C VAL A 299 10.95 -8.32 26.86
N LEU A 300 10.39 -7.37 26.13
CA LEU A 300 9.75 -6.18 26.70
C LEU A 300 8.41 -6.53 27.38
N TYR A 301 7.60 -7.39 26.76
CA TYR A 301 6.21 -7.62 27.20
C TYR A 301 6.08 -8.68 28.27
N ILE A 302 6.79 -9.81 28.17
CA ILE A 302 6.59 -10.96 29.06
C ILE A 302 7.08 -10.69 30.49
N PRO A 303 8.32 -10.21 30.76
CA PRO A 303 8.76 -9.94 32.11
C PRO A 303 7.94 -8.84 32.80
N ARG A 304 7.47 -7.86 32.02
CA ARG A 304 6.62 -6.76 32.51
C ARG A 304 5.15 -7.16 32.66
N LYS A 305 4.78 -8.39 32.30
CA LYS A 305 3.42 -8.90 32.34
C LYS A 305 2.43 -8.05 31.51
N VAL A 306 2.90 -7.41 30.44
CA VAL A 306 2.04 -6.72 29.47
C VAL A 306 1.16 -7.72 28.74
N LEU A 307 1.76 -8.85 28.33
CA LEU A 307 1.05 -10.02 27.83
C LEU A 307 1.50 -11.27 28.58
N SER A 308 0.62 -12.28 28.69
CA SER A 308 1.02 -13.60 29.11
C SER A 308 1.77 -14.33 27.99
N PHE A 309 2.61 -15.32 28.36
CA PHE A 309 3.30 -16.14 27.38
C PHE A 309 2.33 -16.81 26.38
N GLY A 310 1.22 -17.38 26.90
CA GLY A 310 0.21 -18.03 26.05
C GLY A 310 -0.47 -17.03 25.08
N THR A 311 -0.77 -15.81 25.55
CA THR A 311 -1.34 -14.75 24.70
C THR A 311 -0.33 -14.30 23.63
N PHE A 312 0.94 -14.19 23.96
CA PHE A 312 1.97 -13.87 22.99
C PHE A 312 2.11 -14.98 21.92
N CYS A 313 2.07 -16.25 22.33
CA CYS A 313 2.10 -17.38 21.40
C CYS A 313 0.87 -17.42 20.47
N SER A 314 -0.32 -17.01 20.94
CA SER A 314 -1.50 -16.93 20.05
C SER A 314 -1.34 -15.90 18.94
N CYS A 315 -0.50 -14.87 19.11
CA CYS A 315 -0.22 -13.87 18.09
C CYS A 315 0.44 -14.46 16.84
N PHE A 316 1.10 -15.63 16.93
CA PHE A 316 1.70 -16.29 15.77
C PHE A 316 0.64 -16.70 14.74
N GLY A 317 -0.42 -17.38 15.18
CA GLY A 317 -1.51 -17.77 14.29
C GLY A 317 -2.33 -16.57 13.79
N GLU A 318 -2.58 -15.59 14.66
CA GLU A 318 -3.36 -14.40 14.30
C GLU A 318 -2.58 -13.50 13.32
N GLY A 319 -1.30 -13.28 13.56
CA GLY A 319 -0.45 -12.49 12.67
C GLY A 319 -0.30 -13.12 11.29
N PHE A 320 -0.13 -14.45 11.22
CA PHE A 320 -0.15 -15.16 9.94
C PHE A 320 -1.48 -14.98 9.19
N LYS A 321 -2.60 -15.10 9.92
CA LYS A 321 -3.94 -14.92 9.35
C LYS A 321 -4.14 -13.51 8.78
N GLN A 322 -3.63 -12.48 9.46
CA GLN A 322 -3.71 -11.09 8.97
C GLN A 322 -2.97 -10.89 7.64
N MET A 323 -1.87 -11.61 7.40
CA MET A 323 -1.05 -11.48 6.19
C MET A 323 -1.45 -12.47 5.07
N THR A 324 -2.44 -13.33 5.29
CA THR A 324 -2.80 -14.38 4.31
C THR A 324 -3.17 -13.80 2.95
N SER A 325 -3.96 -12.73 2.90
CA SER A 325 -4.38 -12.10 1.64
C SER A 325 -3.18 -11.56 0.86
N ALA A 326 -2.31 -10.81 1.51
CA ALA A 326 -1.10 -10.27 0.92
C ALA A 326 -0.17 -11.38 0.36
N ILE A 327 0.06 -12.44 1.14
CA ILE A 327 0.87 -13.60 0.74
C ILE A 327 0.29 -14.28 -0.51
N MET A 328 -1.03 -14.50 -0.56
CA MET A 328 -1.68 -15.15 -1.70
C MET A 328 -1.60 -14.29 -2.97
N ILE A 329 -1.84 -12.98 -2.86
CA ILE A 329 -1.73 -12.07 -4.01
C ILE A 329 -0.30 -12.06 -4.55
N LEU A 330 0.70 -11.91 -3.69
CA LEU A 330 2.11 -11.91 -4.11
C LEU A 330 2.51 -13.22 -4.81
N ALA A 331 2.15 -14.37 -4.25
CA ALA A 331 2.47 -15.66 -4.85
C ALA A 331 1.90 -15.80 -6.27
N LEU A 332 0.65 -15.38 -6.48
CA LEU A 332 0.01 -15.40 -7.79
C LEU A 332 0.61 -14.35 -8.74
N ALA A 333 0.87 -13.13 -8.26
CA ALA A 333 1.46 -12.06 -9.06
C ALA A 333 2.88 -12.42 -9.54
N TRP A 334 3.71 -12.98 -8.67
CA TRP A 334 5.04 -13.49 -9.06
C TRP A 334 4.95 -14.62 -10.07
N THR A 335 3.96 -15.51 -9.94
CA THR A 335 3.75 -16.60 -10.90
C THR A 335 3.35 -16.05 -12.27
N LEU A 336 2.43 -15.07 -12.33
CA LEU A 336 2.06 -14.41 -13.58
C LEU A 336 3.26 -13.69 -14.21
N SER A 337 4.04 -12.96 -13.40
CA SER A 337 5.29 -12.33 -13.84
C SER A 337 6.26 -13.36 -14.45
N GLY A 338 6.39 -14.53 -13.82
CA GLY A 338 7.18 -15.64 -14.35
C GLY A 338 6.69 -16.10 -15.73
N VAL A 339 5.40 -16.36 -15.86
CA VAL A 339 4.78 -16.83 -17.13
C VAL A 339 5.00 -15.87 -18.29
N VAL A 340 4.95 -14.55 -18.05
CA VAL A 340 5.17 -13.53 -19.08
C VAL A 340 6.64 -13.12 -19.25
N GLY A 341 7.51 -13.66 -18.39
CA GLY A 341 8.95 -13.39 -18.39
C GLY A 341 9.71 -13.95 -19.60
N LYS A 342 11.00 -13.61 -19.69
CA LYS A 342 11.88 -13.94 -20.85
C LYS A 342 11.95 -15.43 -21.17
N GLU A 343 11.90 -16.30 -20.17
CA GLU A 343 12.00 -17.76 -20.34
C GLU A 343 10.75 -18.41 -20.92
N TYR A 344 9.62 -17.71 -20.90
CA TYR A 344 8.32 -18.25 -21.31
C TYR A 344 7.71 -17.43 -22.46
N LEU A 345 6.84 -16.48 -22.21
CA LEU A 345 6.14 -15.74 -23.25
C LEU A 345 6.86 -14.47 -23.73
N ASN A 346 7.88 -14.01 -22.99
CA ASN A 346 8.70 -12.84 -23.29
C ASN A 346 7.92 -11.61 -23.80
N ILE A 347 6.99 -11.15 -22.96
CA ILE A 347 6.18 -9.97 -23.27
C ILE A 347 7.06 -8.73 -23.49
N GLY A 348 8.17 -8.65 -22.75
CA GLY A 348 9.13 -7.56 -22.81
C GLY A 348 9.77 -7.38 -24.18
N GLY A 349 10.12 -8.50 -24.84
CA GLY A 349 10.69 -8.45 -26.17
C GLY A 349 9.72 -7.84 -27.19
N TYR A 350 8.44 -8.22 -27.12
CA TYR A 350 7.41 -7.68 -28.02
C TYR A 350 7.15 -6.19 -27.77
N VAL A 351 6.85 -5.83 -26.52
CA VAL A 351 6.43 -4.45 -26.19
C VAL A 351 7.59 -3.47 -26.30
N GLY A 352 8.81 -3.90 -25.92
CA GLY A 352 10.02 -3.10 -26.08
C GLY A 352 10.23 -2.68 -27.53
N ASN A 353 10.02 -3.59 -28.50
CA ASN A 353 10.09 -3.28 -29.92
C ASN A 353 9.02 -2.26 -30.35
N VAL A 354 7.78 -2.41 -29.87
CA VAL A 354 6.67 -1.48 -30.23
C VAL A 354 6.91 -0.08 -29.66
N VAL A 355 7.45 0.05 -28.46
CA VAL A 355 7.71 1.35 -27.80
C VAL A 355 8.93 2.04 -28.41
N SER A 356 9.99 1.29 -28.72
CA SER A 356 11.19 1.87 -29.34
C SER A 356 10.91 2.51 -30.71
N ASP A 357 9.88 2.01 -31.41
CA ASP A 357 9.49 2.55 -32.71
C ASP A 357 8.60 3.81 -32.64
N ASN A 358 8.11 4.18 -31.42
CA ASN A 358 7.12 5.25 -31.22
C ASN A 358 7.45 6.15 -30.03
N ALA A 359 8.35 7.11 -30.19
CA ALA A 359 8.74 8.05 -29.13
C ALA A 359 7.55 8.84 -28.50
N SER A 360 6.49 9.12 -29.27
CA SER A 360 5.29 9.79 -28.75
C SER A 360 4.51 8.95 -27.75
N VAL A 361 4.58 7.62 -27.85
CA VAL A 361 3.93 6.71 -26.89
C VAL A 361 4.71 6.67 -25.58
N ALA A 362 6.03 6.69 -25.65
CA ALA A 362 6.91 6.70 -24.48
C ALA A 362 6.60 7.88 -23.54
N ILE A 363 6.39 9.08 -24.08
CA ILE A 363 6.06 10.30 -23.33
C ILE A 363 4.75 10.15 -22.52
N MET A 364 3.79 9.39 -23.02
CA MET A 364 2.48 9.23 -22.37
C MET A 364 2.43 8.09 -21.35
N LEU A 365 3.47 7.23 -21.29
CA LEU A 365 3.45 6.01 -20.47
C LEU A 365 3.16 6.27 -18.98
N PRO A 366 3.77 7.25 -18.29
CA PRO A 366 3.47 7.47 -16.87
C PRO A 366 1.99 7.77 -16.63
N ALA A 367 1.39 8.68 -17.41
CA ALA A 367 -0.02 9.03 -17.28
C ALA A 367 -0.95 7.86 -17.67
N LEU A 368 -0.61 7.12 -18.74
CA LEU A 368 -1.38 5.96 -19.16
C LEU A 368 -1.38 4.86 -18.11
N PHE A 369 -0.21 4.50 -17.59
CA PHE A 369 -0.10 3.48 -16.54
C PHE A 369 -0.74 3.91 -15.24
N PHE A 370 -0.71 5.20 -14.89
CA PHE A 370 -1.46 5.74 -13.76
C PHE A 370 -2.97 5.50 -13.92
N LEU A 371 -3.55 5.80 -15.09
CA LEU A 371 -4.97 5.59 -15.37
C LEU A 371 -5.34 4.11 -15.39
N VAL A 372 -4.51 3.27 -15.98
CA VAL A 372 -4.71 1.81 -15.99
C VAL A 372 -4.67 1.27 -14.56
N ALA A 373 -3.71 1.73 -13.74
CA ALA A 373 -3.58 1.32 -12.35
C ALA A 373 -4.79 1.75 -11.51
N ILE A 374 -5.28 3.01 -11.66
CA ILE A 374 -6.53 3.45 -10.99
C ILE A 374 -7.70 2.55 -11.39
N GLY A 375 -7.90 2.31 -12.68
CA GLY A 375 -9.02 1.49 -13.15
C GLY A 375 -8.96 0.06 -12.63
N LEU A 376 -7.77 -0.54 -12.65
CA LEU A 376 -7.56 -1.92 -12.18
C LEU A 376 -7.74 -2.02 -10.66
N ALA A 377 -7.12 -1.14 -9.88
CA ALA A 377 -7.25 -1.13 -8.42
C ALA A 377 -8.69 -0.85 -7.97
N PHE A 378 -9.38 0.09 -8.63
CA PHE A 378 -10.81 0.35 -8.38
C PHE A 378 -11.66 -0.91 -8.58
N ALA A 379 -11.43 -1.64 -9.65
CA ALA A 379 -12.24 -2.81 -9.99
C ALA A 379 -11.92 -4.03 -9.14
N THR A 380 -10.67 -4.20 -8.72
CA THR A 380 -10.19 -5.37 -7.98
C THR A 380 -10.18 -5.17 -6.47
N GLY A 381 -10.19 -3.92 -6.02
CA GLY A 381 -10.11 -3.57 -4.59
C GLY A 381 -8.76 -3.92 -3.96
N THR A 382 -7.68 -3.95 -4.75
CA THR A 382 -6.35 -4.21 -4.21
C THR A 382 -5.25 -3.45 -4.95
N SER A 383 -4.50 -2.67 -4.19
CA SER A 383 -3.29 -2.03 -4.69
C SER A 383 -2.19 -3.04 -4.99
N TRP A 384 -2.00 -4.05 -4.13
CA TRP A 384 -0.94 -5.05 -4.24
C TRP A 384 -1.09 -5.92 -5.49
N GLY A 385 -2.31 -6.37 -5.78
CA GLY A 385 -2.61 -7.10 -7.01
C GLY A 385 -2.37 -6.26 -8.25
N THR A 386 -2.69 -4.97 -8.18
CA THR A 386 -2.52 -4.03 -9.29
C THR A 386 -1.06 -3.79 -9.62
N PHE A 387 -0.24 -3.36 -8.66
CA PHE A 387 1.17 -3.12 -8.95
C PHE A 387 1.94 -4.41 -9.21
N GLY A 388 1.56 -5.53 -8.57
CA GLY A 388 2.14 -6.83 -8.84
C GLY A 388 1.97 -7.30 -10.30
N ILE A 389 0.87 -6.90 -10.95
CA ILE A 389 0.64 -7.15 -12.37
C ILE A 389 1.39 -6.12 -13.24
N LEU A 390 1.31 -4.84 -12.89
CA LEU A 390 1.73 -3.76 -13.79
C LEU A 390 3.24 -3.47 -13.74
N ILE A 391 3.93 -3.61 -12.60
CA ILE A 391 5.37 -3.34 -12.50
C ILE A 391 6.18 -4.21 -13.46
N PRO A 392 6.01 -5.54 -13.51
CA PRO A 392 6.71 -6.37 -14.48
C PRO A 392 6.48 -5.94 -15.94
N ILE A 393 5.27 -5.46 -16.25
CA ILE A 393 4.93 -4.95 -17.58
C ILE A 393 5.71 -3.67 -17.86
N VAL A 394 5.73 -2.71 -16.91
CA VAL A 394 6.51 -1.47 -17.07
C VAL A 394 7.98 -1.76 -17.30
N LEU A 395 8.58 -2.63 -16.49
CA LEU A 395 9.99 -3.00 -16.61
C LEU A 395 10.31 -3.64 -17.97
N ALA A 396 9.34 -4.39 -18.50
CA ALA A 396 9.47 -5.00 -19.82
C ALA A 396 9.36 -3.97 -20.96
N VAL A 397 8.49 -2.96 -20.78
CA VAL A 397 8.20 -1.93 -21.80
C VAL A 397 9.27 -0.84 -21.82
N VAL A 398 9.81 -0.45 -20.66
CA VAL A 398 10.70 0.71 -20.49
C VAL A 398 12.07 0.23 -19.99
N ASN A 399 12.72 -0.66 -20.74
CA ASN A 399 13.99 -1.26 -20.31
C ASN A 399 15.23 -0.41 -20.63
N ASN A 400 15.13 0.57 -21.54
CA ASN A 400 16.28 1.36 -22.03
C ASN A 400 16.37 2.79 -21.48
N ASP A 401 15.33 3.28 -20.79
CA ASP A 401 15.29 4.62 -20.18
C ASP A 401 14.96 4.51 -18.69
N GLN A 402 16.00 4.54 -17.87
CA GLN A 402 15.87 4.42 -16.42
C GLN A 402 15.01 5.51 -15.80
N ASN A 403 15.09 6.76 -16.30
CA ASN A 403 14.30 7.87 -15.76
C ASN A 403 12.80 7.68 -16.07
N LEU A 404 12.47 7.36 -17.31
CA LEU A 404 11.09 7.08 -17.72
C LEU A 404 10.53 5.84 -16.97
N MET A 405 11.35 4.82 -16.76
CA MET A 405 10.98 3.63 -16.00
C MET A 405 10.62 3.98 -14.56
N VAL A 406 11.45 4.73 -13.84
CA VAL A 406 11.17 5.15 -12.45
C VAL A 406 9.89 5.97 -12.37
N MET A 407 9.70 6.94 -13.30
CA MET A 407 8.47 7.74 -13.36
C MET A 407 7.24 6.88 -13.62
N THR A 408 7.34 5.90 -14.51
CA THR A 408 6.21 5.02 -14.86
C THR A 408 5.88 4.05 -13.73
N VAL A 409 6.89 3.49 -13.04
CA VAL A 409 6.65 2.65 -11.84
C VAL A 409 6.03 3.49 -10.73
N ALA A 410 6.53 4.72 -10.50
CA ALA A 410 5.92 5.64 -9.53
C ALA A 410 4.44 5.94 -9.86
N ALA A 411 4.13 6.10 -11.14
CA ALA A 411 2.76 6.31 -11.61
C ALA A 411 1.86 5.08 -11.39
N VAL A 412 2.37 3.87 -11.61
CA VAL A 412 1.67 2.60 -11.28
C VAL A 412 1.36 2.54 -9.80
N LEU A 413 2.36 2.77 -8.95
CA LEU A 413 2.20 2.74 -7.50
C LEU A 413 1.18 3.80 -7.01
N ALA A 414 1.28 5.02 -7.53
CA ALA A 414 0.36 6.11 -7.24
C ALA A 414 -1.07 5.78 -7.68
N GLY A 415 -1.25 5.25 -8.89
CA GLY A 415 -2.54 4.86 -9.44
C GLY A 415 -3.16 3.69 -8.70
N SER A 416 -2.35 2.71 -8.28
CA SER A 416 -2.82 1.56 -7.49
C SER A 416 -3.46 2.02 -6.17
N VAL A 417 -2.81 2.94 -5.44
CA VAL A 417 -3.36 3.50 -4.20
C VAL A 417 -4.59 4.37 -4.49
N GLY A 418 -4.54 5.20 -5.54
CA GLY A 418 -5.66 6.07 -5.89
C GLY A 418 -6.93 5.31 -6.28
N GLY A 419 -6.80 4.21 -7.01
CA GLY A 419 -7.92 3.35 -7.40
C GLY A 419 -8.50 2.56 -6.23
N ASP A 420 -7.63 2.08 -5.36
CA ASP A 420 -8.00 1.37 -4.15
C ASP A 420 -8.86 2.23 -3.22
N HIS A 421 -8.46 3.47 -2.98
CA HIS A 421 -9.21 4.44 -2.16
C HIS A 421 -10.63 4.76 -2.63
N ILE A 422 -10.97 4.57 -3.90
CA ILE A 422 -12.33 4.77 -4.41
C ILE A 422 -13.10 3.48 -4.58
N SER A 423 -12.46 2.33 -4.36
CA SER A 423 -13.08 1.03 -4.55
C SER A 423 -13.97 0.63 -3.36
N PRO A 424 -15.23 0.28 -3.61
CA PRO A 424 -16.11 -0.21 -2.55
C PRO A 424 -15.81 -1.64 -2.11
N ILE A 425 -14.84 -2.30 -2.74
CA ILE A 425 -14.41 -3.66 -2.40
C ILE A 425 -12.95 -3.69 -1.94
N SER A 426 -12.34 -2.52 -1.72
CA SER A 426 -10.98 -2.39 -1.22
C SER A 426 -10.86 -2.94 0.20
N ASP A 427 -9.85 -3.76 0.42
CA ASP A 427 -9.54 -4.32 1.73
C ASP A 427 -9.08 -3.22 2.72
N THR A 428 -8.25 -2.26 2.31
CA THR A 428 -7.83 -1.13 3.16
C THR A 428 -8.99 -0.20 3.48
N THR A 429 -9.84 0.13 2.50
CA THR A 429 -11.03 0.98 2.70
C THR A 429 -12.06 0.30 3.62
N ILE A 430 -12.23 -1.04 3.51
CA ILE A 430 -13.05 -1.82 4.44
C ILE A 430 -12.46 -1.77 5.84
N LEU A 431 -11.15 -1.97 6.00
CA LEU A 431 -10.47 -1.92 7.30
C LEU A 431 -10.51 -0.52 7.92
N ALA A 432 -10.37 0.55 7.12
CA ALA A 432 -10.51 1.93 7.59
C ALA A 432 -11.94 2.20 8.08
N SER A 433 -12.95 1.69 7.37
CA SER A 433 -14.35 1.75 7.79
C SER A 433 -14.58 1.01 9.11
N ALA A 434 -14.08 -0.21 9.23
CA ALA A 434 -14.18 -1.03 10.44
C ALA A 434 -13.42 -0.38 11.61
N GLY A 435 -12.19 0.10 11.37
CA GLY A 435 -11.40 0.83 12.35
C GLY A 435 -12.11 2.08 12.88
N ALA A 436 -12.74 2.85 12.01
CA ALA A 436 -13.54 4.00 12.38
C ALA A 436 -14.94 3.62 12.91
N GLN A 437 -15.42 2.39 12.72
CA GLN A 437 -16.82 1.97 12.90
C GLN A 437 -17.78 2.88 12.10
N CYS A 438 -17.47 3.05 10.83
CA CYS A 438 -18.24 3.81 9.87
C CYS A 438 -18.96 2.86 8.92
N HIS A 439 -20.18 3.16 8.51
CA HIS A 439 -20.80 2.40 7.43
C HIS A 439 -19.94 2.51 6.17
N HIS A 440 -19.54 1.36 5.60
CA HIS A 440 -18.53 1.29 4.55
C HIS A 440 -18.87 2.14 3.33
N ILE A 441 -20.10 2.09 2.85
CA ILE A 441 -20.53 2.87 1.68
C ILE A 441 -20.54 4.38 1.96
N ASP A 442 -20.79 4.80 3.21
CA ASP A 442 -20.70 6.21 3.60
C ASP A 442 -19.26 6.69 3.54
N HIS A 443 -18.30 5.88 4.02
CA HIS A 443 -16.89 6.18 3.90
C HIS A 443 -16.48 6.32 2.43
N VAL A 444 -16.69 5.29 1.60
CA VAL A 444 -16.33 5.31 0.18
C VAL A 444 -16.96 6.52 -0.53
N SER A 445 -18.28 6.72 -0.36
CA SER A 445 -18.99 7.78 -1.07
C SER A 445 -18.52 9.19 -0.70
N THR A 446 -18.15 9.42 0.57
CA THR A 446 -17.67 10.72 1.05
C THR A 446 -16.23 11.00 0.64
N GLN A 447 -15.41 9.98 0.45
CA GLN A 447 -13.99 10.08 0.07
C GLN A 447 -13.79 10.29 -1.44
N ILE A 448 -14.64 9.71 -2.31
CA ILE A 448 -14.52 9.81 -3.77
C ILE A 448 -14.24 11.25 -4.28
N PRO A 449 -14.96 12.31 -3.87
CA PRO A 449 -14.68 13.65 -4.38
C PRO A 449 -13.26 14.16 -4.05
N TYR A 450 -12.69 13.75 -2.92
CA TYR A 450 -11.34 14.11 -2.50
C TYR A 450 -10.31 13.41 -3.36
N VAL A 451 -10.46 12.11 -3.53
CA VAL A 451 -9.58 11.30 -4.39
C VAL A 451 -9.62 11.80 -5.83
N MET A 452 -10.79 12.15 -6.37
CA MET A 452 -10.91 12.66 -7.74
C MET A 452 -10.16 13.97 -7.96
N VAL A 453 -10.11 14.87 -6.96
CA VAL A 453 -9.29 16.10 -7.05
C VAL A 453 -7.81 15.75 -7.10
N VAL A 454 -7.35 14.85 -6.24
CA VAL A 454 -5.95 14.43 -6.20
C VAL A 454 -5.59 13.68 -7.48
N ALA A 455 -6.38 12.69 -7.88
CA ALA A 455 -6.11 11.84 -9.04
C ALA A 455 -6.08 12.64 -10.35
N SER A 456 -7.02 13.57 -10.56
CA SER A 456 -7.02 14.42 -11.77
C SER A 456 -5.76 15.29 -11.84
N SER A 457 -5.28 15.78 -10.69
CA SER A 457 -4.04 16.54 -10.62
C SER A 457 -2.81 15.67 -10.90
N CYS A 458 -2.81 14.40 -10.45
CA CYS A 458 -1.74 13.45 -10.76
C CYS A 458 -1.67 13.13 -12.26
N VAL A 459 -2.83 12.98 -12.95
CA VAL A 459 -2.84 12.74 -14.41
C VAL A 459 -2.10 13.88 -15.14
N VAL A 460 -2.42 15.14 -14.79
CA VAL A 460 -1.74 16.29 -15.40
C VAL A 460 -0.25 16.31 -15.03
N GLY A 461 0.10 16.00 -13.78
CA GLY A 461 1.49 15.89 -13.35
C GLY A 461 2.26 14.85 -14.15
N TYR A 462 1.76 13.63 -14.27
CA TYR A 462 2.43 12.56 -15.03
C TYR A 462 2.49 12.82 -16.54
N LEU A 463 1.55 13.57 -17.11
CA LEU A 463 1.68 14.06 -18.48
C LEU A 463 2.86 15.05 -18.58
N VAL A 464 2.96 16.01 -17.66
CA VAL A 464 4.08 16.97 -17.62
C VAL A 464 5.41 16.23 -17.42
N ASP A 465 5.46 15.24 -16.54
CA ASP A 465 6.66 14.40 -16.31
C ASP A 465 7.12 13.73 -17.60
N GLY A 466 6.18 13.13 -18.34
CA GLY A 466 6.49 12.50 -19.62
C GLY A 466 6.99 13.48 -20.68
N PHE A 467 6.38 14.67 -20.77
CA PHE A 467 6.79 15.69 -21.76
C PHE A 467 8.13 16.34 -21.42
N THR A 468 8.42 16.55 -20.15
CA THR A 468 9.63 17.27 -19.71
C THR A 468 10.80 16.35 -19.37
N GLY A 469 10.54 15.05 -19.17
CA GLY A 469 11.50 14.11 -18.59
C GLY A 469 11.90 14.45 -17.14
N ASN A 470 11.11 15.28 -16.45
CA ASN A 470 11.43 15.81 -15.12
C ASN A 470 10.24 15.63 -14.15
N GLY A 471 10.31 14.58 -13.32
CA GLY A 471 9.26 14.24 -12.36
C GLY A 471 9.00 15.32 -11.29
N LEU A 472 9.97 16.18 -11.00
CA LEU A 472 9.74 17.30 -10.08
C LEU A 472 8.87 18.40 -10.71
N ALA A 473 9.01 18.61 -12.03
CA ALA A 473 8.19 19.62 -12.74
C ALA A 473 6.72 19.23 -12.74
N GLY A 474 6.41 17.95 -13.03
CA GLY A 474 5.05 17.44 -12.96
C GLY A 474 4.50 17.44 -11.55
N GLY A 475 5.33 17.12 -10.54
CA GLY A 475 4.93 17.22 -9.13
C GLY A 475 4.51 18.62 -8.72
N VAL A 476 5.24 19.65 -9.14
CA VAL A 476 4.88 21.05 -8.88
C VAL A 476 3.57 21.45 -9.58
N VAL A 477 3.40 21.06 -10.85
CA VAL A 477 2.17 21.34 -11.60
C VAL A 477 0.97 20.66 -10.95
N ALA A 478 1.11 19.37 -10.58
CA ALA A 478 0.07 18.61 -9.91
C ALA A 478 -0.32 19.24 -8.56
N LEU A 479 0.66 19.69 -7.76
CA LEU A 479 0.43 20.36 -6.49
C LEU A 479 -0.33 21.67 -6.66
N VAL A 480 0.10 22.52 -7.58
CA VAL A 480 -0.56 23.82 -7.86
C VAL A 480 -2.00 23.58 -8.32
N MET A 481 -2.22 22.65 -9.25
CA MET A 481 -3.55 22.29 -9.74
C MET A 481 -4.44 21.77 -8.62
N MET A 482 -3.95 20.82 -7.81
CA MET A 482 -4.69 20.27 -6.67
C MET A 482 -5.10 21.36 -5.69
N LEU A 483 -4.17 22.24 -5.28
CA LEU A 483 -4.47 23.34 -4.36
C LEU A 483 -5.48 24.32 -4.96
N ALA A 484 -5.38 24.65 -6.25
CA ALA A 484 -6.32 25.52 -6.92
C ALA A 484 -7.74 24.93 -6.92
N ILE A 485 -7.89 23.66 -7.28
CA ILE A 485 -9.19 22.96 -7.28
C ILE A 485 -9.73 22.84 -5.85
N GLN A 486 -8.90 22.43 -4.90
CA GLN A 486 -9.29 22.28 -3.50
C GLN A 486 -9.78 23.61 -2.90
N LEU A 487 -9.02 24.69 -3.08
CA LEU A 487 -9.40 26.00 -2.57
C LEU A 487 -10.65 26.57 -3.26
N PHE A 488 -10.82 26.29 -4.55
CA PHE A 488 -12.05 26.63 -5.28
C PHE A 488 -13.27 25.97 -4.64
N PHE A 489 -13.25 24.66 -4.43
CA PHE A 489 -14.37 23.94 -3.80
C PHE A 489 -14.62 24.40 -2.36
N LEU A 490 -13.56 24.66 -1.59
CA LEU A 490 -13.70 25.14 -0.21
C LEU A 490 -14.26 26.57 -0.13
N LYS A 491 -14.04 27.40 -1.15
CA LYS A 491 -14.56 28.80 -1.18
C LYS A 491 -16.00 28.86 -1.69
N PHE A 492 -16.35 28.12 -2.73
CA PHE A 492 -17.61 28.26 -3.45
C PHE A 492 -18.68 27.25 -3.07
N ARG A 493 -18.32 26.07 -2.55
CA ARG A 493 -19.27 25.00 -2.19
C ARG A 493 -19.37 24.69 -0.68
N SER A 494 -18.60 25.35 0.16
CA SER A 494 -18.77 25.18 1.63
C SER A 494 -20.03 25.85 2.18
N ASN A 495 -20.75 26.57 1.34
CA ASN A 495 -21.98 27.32 1.72
C ASN A 495 -23.28 26.62 1.34
N GLU A 496 -23.22 25.50 0.58
CA GLU A 496 -24.38 24.60 0.32
C GLU A 496 -24.43 23.48 1.37
#